data_b570469c1e91a09d0829ce09cb047222
#
_entry.id   b570469c1e91a09d0829ce09cb047222
#
_cell.length_a   1.000
_cell.length_b   1.000
_cell.length_c   1.000
_cell.angle_alpha   90.00
_cell.angle_beta   90.00
_cell.angle_gamma   90.00
#
_symmetry.space_group_name_H-M   'P 1'
#
loop_
_entity.id
_entity.type
_entity.pdbx_description
1 polymer ?
#
loop_
_entity_poly.entity_id
_entity_poly.type
_entity_poly.pdbx_seq_one_letter_code
_entity_poly.pdbx_strand_id
1 'polypeptide(L)'
;MEMETIVSNTNNPTERRKAVIFPKQQQIMTVLGENIKLARKRRQLTQQLVCDRTGISRVTLRKIENGDPTVSIGHYLSVLGVLGLANDLTQVALDDELGRKLQDAKLLSDKGA
;
A
#
# COMPACT_ATOMS: atom_id res chain seq x y z
N MET A 1 -14.89 16.94 22.11
CA MET A 1 -14.65 17.35 22.15
C MET A 1 -14.19 17.35 22.29
N GLU A 2 -14.01 17.30 21.92
CA GLU A 2 -13.49 17.69 21.81
C GLU A 2 -12.82 17.43 21.76
N MET A 3 -12.67 17.46 21.68
CA MET A 3 -12.04 17.67 21.52
C MET A 3 -11.43 17.49 21.33
N GLU A 4 -11.36 17.51 21.07
CA GLU A 4 -10.83 17.85 20.76
C GLU A 4 -10.23 17.77 20.55
N THR A 5 -10.41 17.86 20.64
CA THR A 5 -9.88 18.27 20.35
C THR A 5 -9.07 18.16 20.28
N ILE A 6 -8.99 18.18 20.34
CA ILE A 6 -8.24 18.40 20.15
C ILE A 6 -7.36 18.32 20.06
N VAL A 7 -7.39 18.28 20.04
CA VAL A 7 -6.58 18.48 19.83
C VAL A 7 -5.73 18.42 19.62
N SER A 8 -5.72 18.50 19.54
CA SER A 8 -5.00 18.72 19.17
C SER A 8 -4.14 18.71 19.07
N ASN A 9 -4.13 18.87 19.13
CA ASN A 9 -3.33 18.99 18.86
C ASN A 9 -2.52 18.74 18.78
N THR A 10 -2.37 18.82 18.76
CA THR A 10 -1.83 18.51 18.68
C THR A 10 -1.04 18.18 18.38
N ASN A 11 -0.81 18.31 18.27
CA ASN A 11 -0.20 17.79 17.78
C ASN A 11 -0.51 17.20 16.98
N ASN A 12 -0.73 17.77 16.38
CA ASN A 12 -1.20 16.99 15.46
C ASN A 12 -0.36 15.87 15.02
N PRO A 13 -0.59 14.92 15.53
CA PRO A 13 0.30 13.83 15.40
C PRO A 13 0.25 13.13 14.09
N THR A 14 -0.87 13.20 13.45
CA THR A 14 -1.05 12.34 12.29
C THR A 14 -0.16 12.71 11.15
N GLU A 15 0.00 13.98 10.94
CA GLU A 15 0.77 14.38 9.81
C GLU A 15 2.24 14.12 10.00
N ARG A 16 2.64 13.81 11.22
CA ARG A 16 4.02 13.53 11.46
C ARG A 16 4.37 12.09 11.35
N ARG A 17 3.36 11.25 11.26
CA ARG A 17 3.58 9.82 11.29
C ARG A 17 3.65 9.24 9.89
N LYS A 18 4.58 9.73 9.11
CA LYS A 18 4.82 9.18 7.79
C LYS A 18 5.57 7.87 7.92
N ALA A 19 5.32 6.96 6.98
CA ALA A 19 6.01 5.69 6.98
C ALA A 19 7.51 5.90 6.80
N VAL A 20 8.28 5.18 7.62
CA VAL A 20 9.73 5.14 7.50
C VAL A 20 10.09 3.72 7.15
N ILE A 21 10.70 3.52 5.98
CA ILE A 21 11.05 2.18 5.54
C ILE A 21 12.54 2.11 5.22
N PHE A 22 13.06 0.89 5.26
CA PHE A 22 14.47 0.67 4.98
C PHE A 22 14.73 0.68 3.47
N PRO A 23 15.98 0.92 3.04
CA PRO A 23 16.29 1.00 1.61
C PRO A 23 15.83 -0.20 0.81
N LYS A 24 15.95 -1.41 1.36
CA LYS A 24 15.50 -2.61 0.66
C LYS A 24 14.00 -2.61 0.43
N GLN A 25 13.24 -2.14 1.41
CA GLN A 25 11.79 -2.02 1.29
C GLN A 25 11.42 -0.92 0.30
N GLN A 26 12.21 0.16 0.26
CA GLN A 26 11.99 1.20 -0.74
C GLN A 26 12.19 0.67 -2.16
N GLN A 27 13.15 -0.23 -2.35
CA GLN A 27 13.33 -0.85 -3.66
C GLN A 27 12.07 -1.62 -4.08
N ILE A 28 11.44 -2.32 -3.15
CA ILE A 28 10.19 -3.04 -3.41
C ILE A 28 9.10 -2.05 -3.81
N MET A 29 8.97 -0.95 -3.08
CA MET A 29 7.98 0.08 -3.39
C MET A 29 8.24 0.71 -4.76
N THR A 30 9.49 0.93 -5.09
CA THR A 30 9.86 1.50 -6.39
C THR A 30 9.46 0.56 -7.53
N VAL A 31 9.67 -0.74 -7.35
CA VAL A 31 9.22 -1.72 -8.35
C VAL A 31 7.70 -1.70 -8.48
N LEU A 32 6.99 -1.64 -7.36
CA LEU A 32 5.54 -1.57 -7.38
C LEU A 32 5.07 -0.34 -8.16
N GLY A 33 5.64 0.83 -7.86
CA GLY A 33 5.29 2.06 -8.56
C GLY A 33 5.56 1.99 -10.05
N GLU A 34 6.71 1.42 -10.42
CA GLU A 34 7.07 1.26 -11.81
C GLU A 34 6.11 0.31 -12.52
N ASN A 35 5.73 -0.79 -11.88
CA ASN A 35 4.77 -1.73 -12.44
C ASN A 35 3.42 -1.06 -12.69
N ILE A 36 2.98 -0.23 -11.76
CA ILE A 36 1.72 0.52 -11.91
C ILE A 36 1.81 1.47 -13.09
N LYS A 37 2.91 2.21 -13.17
CA LYS A 37 3.12 3.16 -14.27
C LYS A 37 3.11 2.46 -15.62
N LEU A 38 3.81 1.32 -15.73
CA LEU A 38 3.87 0.58 -16.99
C LEU A 38 2.50 -0.01 -17.33
N ALA A 39 1.77 -0.52 -16.34
CA ALA A 39 0.42 -1.04 -16.57
C ALA A 39 -0.51 0.06 -17.09
N ARG A 40 -0.39 1.26 -16.55
CA ARG A 40 -1.15 2.40 -17.05
C ARG A 40 -0.80 2.71 -18.50
N LYS A 41 0.50 2.77 -18.79
CA LYS A 41 0.97 3.10 -20.14
C LYS A 41 0.56 2.05 -21.17
N ARG A 42 0.62 0.77 -20.80
CA ARG A 42 0.19 -0.30 -21.70
C ARG A 42 -1.27 -0.16 -22.11
N ARG A 43 -2.09 0.38 -21.20
CA ARG A 43 -3.51 0.62 -21.47
C ARG A 43 -3.77 1.97 -22.13
N GLN A 44 -2.69 2.71 -22.43
CA GLN A 44 -2.77 4.03 -23.05
C GLN A 44 -3.62 5.01 -22.24
N LEU A 45 -3.60 4.88 -20.91
CA LEU A 45 -4.30 5.78 -20.03
C LEU A 45 -3.37 6.92 -19.62
N THR A 46 -3.88 8.15 -19.66
CA THR A 46 -3.12 9.30 -19.19
C THR A 46 -3.22 9.37 -17.66
N GLN A 47 -2.26 10.05 -17.03
CA GLN A 47 -2.36 10.32 -15.61
C GLN A 47 -3.64 11.07 -15.27
N GLN A 48 -4.01 12.05 -16.11
CA GLN A 48 -5.22 12.82 -15.85
C GLN A 48 -6.47 11.93 -15.83
N LEU A 49 -6.57 11.00 -16.75
CA LEU A 49 -7.72 10.10 -16.81
C LEU A 49 -7.79 9.23 -15.55
N VAL A 50 -6.65 8.71 -15.09
CA VAL A 50 -6.63 7.93 -13.86
C VAL A 50 -7.03 8.80 -12.67
N CYS A 51 -6.55 10.03 -12.62
CA CYS A 51 -6.93 10.97 -11.56
C CYS A 51 -8.43 11.25 -11.60
N ASP A 52 -8.99 11.46 -12.78
CA ASP A 52 -10.41 11.74 -12.92
C ASP A 52 -11.26 10.57 -12.42
N ARG A 53 -10.82 9.35 -12.66
CA ARG A 53 -11.57 8.16 -12.27
C ARG A 53 -11.41 7.80 -10.80
N THR A 54 -10.29 8.17 -10.19
CA THR A 54 -10.01 7.81 -8.80
C THR A 54 -10.31 8.93 -7.83
N GLY A 55 -10.34 10.17 -8.30
CA GLY A 55 -10.40 11.34 -7.44
C GLY A 55 -9.07 11.70 -6.80
N ILE A 56 -8.00 11.01 -7.18
CA ILE A 56 -6.65 11.26 -6.66
C ILE A 56 -6.02 12.42 -7.43
N SER A 57 -5.24 13.26 -6.74
CA SER A 57 -4.55 14.36 -7.41
C SER A 57 -3.39 13.85 -8.26
N ARG A 58 -2.97 14.67 -9.22
CA ARG A 58 -1.81 14.36 -10.05
C ARG A 58 -0.55 14.18 -9.20
N VAL A 59 -0.42 14.97 -8.15
CA VAL A 59 0.72 14.86 -7.24
C VAL A 59 0.72 13.49 -6.57
N THR A 60 -0.43 13.05 -6.07
CA THR A 60 -0.54 11.74 -5.42
C THR A 60 -0.27 10.62 -6.40
N LEU A 61 -0.81 10.70 -7.62
CA LEU A 61 -0.55 9.66 -8.61
C LEU A 61 0.93 9.57 -8.96
N ARG A 62 1.61 10.70 -9.11
CA ARG A 62 3.05 10.67 -9.37
C ARG A 62 3.81 10.03 -8.22
N LYS A 63 3.41 10.30 -6.99
CA LYS A 63 4.02 9.64 -5.82
C LYS A 63 3.84 8.14 -5.88
N ILE A 64 2.64 7.68 -6.22
CA ILE A 64 2.36 6.25 -6.36
C ILE A 64 3.27 5.63 -7.42
N GLU A 65 3.38 6.26 -8.57
CA GLU A 65 4.20 5.73 -9.67
C GLU A 65 5.70 5.78 -9.36
N ASN A 66 6.08 6.58 -8.38
CA ASN A 66 7.47 6.62 -7.88
C ASN A 66 7.68 5.71 -6.66
N GLY A 67 6.66 5.01 -6.22
CA GLY A 67 6.80 4.09 -5.09
C GLY A 67 6.89 4.78 -3.74
N ASP A 68 6.22 5.90 -3.58
CA ASP A 68 6.26 6.66 -2.34
C ASP A 68 5.54 5.89 -1.22
N PRO A 69 6.24 5.55 -0.13
CA PRO A 69 5.64 4.76 0.95
C PRO A 69 4.71 5.57 1.85
N THR A 70 4.67 6.89 1.70
CA THR A 70 3.82 7.71 2.54
C THR A 70 2.39 7.81 2.02
N VAL A 71 2.13 7.33 0.79
CA VAL A 71 0.79 7.30 0.23
C VAL A 71 0.06 6.07 0.79
N SER A 72 -1.20 6.23 1.15
CA SER A 72 -1.95 5.13 1.76
C SER A 72 -2.12 3.97 0.79
N ILE A 73 -2.22 2.77 1.34
CA ILE A 73 -2.49 1.58 0.54
C ILE A 73 -3.85 1.70 -0.17
N GLY A 74 -4.80 2.40 0.45
CA GLY A 74 -6.09 2.64 -0.19
C GLY A 74 -5.98 3.40 -1.50
N HIS A 75 -5.10 4.39 -1.55
CA HIS A 75 -4.86 5.12 -2.78
C HIS A 75 -4.18 4.25 -3.84
N TYR A 76 -3.21 3.43 -3.44
CA TYR A 76 -2.61 2.44 -4.35
C TYR A 76 -3.69 1.50 -4.90
N LEU A 77 -4.57 1.02 -4.01
CA LEU A 77 -5.63 0.10 -4.41
C LEU A 77 -6.59 0.76 -5.41
N SER A 78 -6.93 2.04 -5.21
CA SER A 78 -7.80 2.77 -6.12
C SER A 78 -7.21 2.84 -7.52
N VAL A 79 -5.90 3.12 -7.62
CA VAL A 79 -5.22 3.16 -8.92
C VAL A 79 -5.20 1.78 -9.55
N LEU A 80 -4.87 0.75 -8.78
CA LEU A 80 -4.90 -0.62 -9.27
C LEU A 80 -6.29 -1.00 -9.77
N GLY A 81 -7.34 -0.49 -9.10
CA GLY A 81 -8.71 -0.73 -9.50
C GLY A 81 -9.02 -0.21 -10.90
N VAL A 82 -8.55 1.00 -11.21
CA VAL A 82 -8.73 1.58 -12.54
C VAL A 82 -8.01 0.74 -13.60
N LEU A 83 -6.89 0.15 -13.22
CA LEU A 83 -6.11 -0.70 -14.12
C LEU A 83 -6.66 -2.13 -14.25
N GLY A 84 -7.66 -2.48 -13.44
CA GLY A 84 -8.18 -3.84 -13.41
C GLY A 84 -7.30 -4.83 -12.66
N LEU A 85 -6.41 -4.33 -11.81
CA LEU A 85 -5.41 -5.14 -11.12
C LEU A 85 -5.59 -5.15 -9.60
N ALA A 86 -6.75 -4.71 -9.09
CA ALA A 86 -6.97 -4.61 -7.66
C ALA A 86 -6.84 -5.97 -6.97
N ASN A 87 -7.27 -7.04 -7.64
CA ASN A 87 -7.21 -8.36 -7.06
C ASN A 87 -5.79 -8.87 -6.80
N ASP A 88 -4.78 -8.24 -7.41
CA ASP A 88 -3.39 -8.61 -7.12
C ASP A 88 -3.09 -8.51 -5.64
N LEU A 89 -3.73 -7.56 -4.94
CA LEU A 89 -3.49 -7.39 -3.50
C LEU A 89 -4.02 -8.54 -2.67
N THR A 90 -4.95 -9.34 -3.20
CA THR A 90 -5.45 -10.51 -2.46
C THR A 90 -4.40 -11.62 -2.39
N GLN A 91 -3.35 -11.53 -3.20
CA GLN A 91 -2.28 -12.52 -3.20
C GLN A 91 -1.19 -12.21 -2.19
N VAL A 92 -1.16 -10.98 -1.67
CA VAL A 92 -0.14 -10.58 -0.71
C VAL A 92 -0.33 -11.38 0.57
N ALA A 93 0.75 -12.00 1.05
CA ALA A 93 0.78 -12.82 2.26
C ALA A 93 -0.11 -14.07 2.18
N LEU A 94 -0.68 -14.39 1.01
CA LEU A 94 -1.54 -15.55 0.86
C LEU A 94 -0.77 -16.84 1.04
N ASP A 95 0.42 -16.95 0.46
CA ASP A 95 1.24 -18.15 0.57
C ASP A 95 2.29 -17.94 1.67
N ASP A 96 1.91 -18.24 2.88
CA ASP A 96 2.72 -18.06 4.06
C ASP A 96 3.26 -19.40 4.55
N GLU A 97 4.24 -19.92 3.83
CA GLU A 97 4.82 -21.22 4.13
C GLU A 97 5.43 -21.27 5.52
N LEU A 98 6.20 -20.23 5.88
CA LEU A 98 6.82 -20.20 7.20
C LEU A 98 5.78 -20.17 8.31
N GLY A 99 4.74 -19.35 8.15
CA GLY A 99 3.67 -19.29 9.14
C GLY A 99 2.98 -20.62 9.33
N ARG A 100 2.72 -21.33 8.24
CA ARG A 100 2.12 -22.65 8.32
C ARG A 100 3.05 -23.63 9.06
N LYS A 101 4.35 -23.59 8.76
CA LYS A 101 5.30 -24.45 9.43
C LYS A 101 5.39 -24.16 10.92
N LEU A 102 5.35 -22.88 11.29
CA LEU A 102 5.36 -22.48 12.68
C LEU A 102 4.10 -22.95 13.40
N GLN A 103 2.94 -22.86 12.75
CA GLN A 103 1.69 -23.32 13.29
C GLN A 103 1.72 -24.84 13.49
N ASP A 104 2.20 -25.58 12.49
CA ASP A 104 2.31 -27.03 12.59
C ASP A 104 3.23 -27.45 13.71
N ALA A 105 4.36 -26.79 13.87
CA ALA A 105 5.29 -27.07 14.95
C ALA A 105 4.64 -26.84 16.31
N LYS A 106 3.85 -25.77 16.44
CA LYS A 106 3.14 -25.50 17.68
C LYS A 106 2.08 -26.56 17.97
N LEU A 107 1.33 -26.98 16.95
CA LEU A 107 0.34 -28.02 17.14
C LEU A 107 0.95 -29.34 17.59
N LEU A 108 2.09 -29.70 17.01
CA LEU A 108 2.79 -30.91 17.41
C LEU A 108 3.28 -30.81 18.85
N SER A 109 3.81 -29.66 19.22
CA SER A 109 4.27 -29.41 20.60
C SER A 109 3.10 -29.49 21.58
N ASP A 110 1.96 -28.87 21.25
CA ASP A 110 0.79 -28.90 22.11
C ASP A 110 0.27 -30.32 22.28
N LYS A 111 0.31 -31.13 21.23
CA LYS A 111 -0.09 -32.53 21.34
C LYS A 111 0.84 -33.33 22.20
N GLY A 112 2.13 -32.98 22.18
CA GLY A 112 3.12 -33.65 22.99
C GLY A 112 3.05 -33.26 24.44
N ALA A 113 2.35 -32.19 24.73
CA ALA A 113 2.17 -31.75 26.09
C ALA A 113 1.02 -32.53 26.74
#